data_cf9ff5eccec64cdc1d082754f1919b99
#
_entry.id   cf9ff5eccec64cdc1d082754f1919b99
#
_cell.length_a   1.000
_cell.length_b   1.000
_cell.length_c   1.000
_cell.angle_alpha   90.00
_cell.angle_beta   90.00
_cell.angle_gamma   90.00
#
_symmetry.space_group_name_H-M   'P 1'
#
loop_
_entity.id
_entity.type
_entity.pdbx_description
1 polymer ?
#
loop_
_entity_poly.entity_id
_entity_poly.type
_entity_poly.pdbx_seq_one_letter_code
_entity_poly.pdbx_strand_id
1 'polypeptide(L)'
;MIYEICANSYESAKNAEAAGATRIELCSELGVGGITPSYGLIKKVMDELSIGNCVLIRPRSGDFTYSEEEFDVMLRDIVLCRELGCQGVVTGVLLHDNTIDVERTAKLKEAAGTMEFIYHRAFDCTPDPIVAIKTLKKLGVDRILSSGGKKSAIEGLPLLKELQRIGNGKPMIMPGGGINAESIVQIKAAGFVPSKVAVRMVTCIPCGITHCP
;
A
#
# COMPACT_ATOMS: atom_id res chain seq x y z
N MET A 1 4.64 -1.12 17.09
CA MET A 1 5.03 -1.24 15.66
C MET A 1 3.78 -1.59 14.91
N ILE A 2 3.47 -0.90 13.85
CA ILE A 2 2.38 -1.30 12.95
C ILE A 2 3.00 -2.32 11.99
N TYR A 3 2.57 -3.56 12.09
CA TYR A 3 2.85 -4.59 11.10
C TYR A 3 1.66 -4.67 10.16
N GLU A 4 1.90 -4.33 8.90
CA GLU A 4 0.93 -4.47 7.84
C GLU A 4 1.29 -5.70 7.00
N ILE A 5 0.34 -6.60 6.88
CA ILE A 5 0.48 -7.85 6.13
C ILE A 5 -0.36 -7.76 4.86
N CYS A 6 0.23 -8.06 3.70
CA CYS A 6 -0.54 -8.22 2.48
C CYS A 6 -1.36 -9.49 2.57
N ALA A 7 -2.65 -9.37 2.41
CA ALA A 7 -3.60 -10.47 2.41
C ALA A 7 -4.33 -10.53 1.07
N ASN A 8 -4.28 -11.66 0.38
CA ASN A 8 -4.92 -11.86 -0.92
C ASN A 8 -6.12 -12.80 -0.87
N SER A 9 -6.55 -13.17 0.33
CA SER A 9 -7.71 -14.00 0.57
C SER A 9 -8.24 -13.78 1.99
N TYR A 10 -9.46 -14.22 2.24
CA TYR A 10 -10.03 -14.22 3.60
C TYR A 10 -9.18 -15.02 4.58
N GLU A 11 -8.71 -16.18 4.18
CA GLU A 11 -7.87 -17.05 5.02
C GLU A 11 -6.53 -16.37 5.37
N SER A 12 -5.92 -15.68 4.40
CA SER A 12 -4.70 -14.89 4.65
C SER A 12 -4.95 -13.76 5.64
N ALA A 13 -6.07 -13.05 5.53
CA ALA A 13 -6.46 -11.99 6.45
C ALA A 13 -6.70 -12.53 7.87
N LYS A 14 -7.44 -13.63 8.00
CA LYS A 14 -7.70 -14.32 9.27
C LYS A 14 -6.42 -14.80 9.94
N ASN A 15 -5.50 -15.38 9.18
CA ASN A 15 -4.22 -15.84 9.72
C ASN A 15 -3.34 -14.67 10.16
N ALA A 16 -3.38 -13.53 9.45
CA ALA A 16 -2.67 -12.32 9.88
C ALA A 16 -3.22 -11.79 11.22
N GLU A 17 -4.55 -11.77 11.38
CA GLU A 17 -5.19 -11.40 12.66
C GLU A 17 -4.79 -12.36 13.78
N ALA A 18 -4.89 -13.66 13.57
CA ALA A 18 -4.52 -14.68 14.54
C ALA A 18 -3.04 -14.63 14.95
N ALA A 19 -2.16 -14.20 14.03
CA ALA A 19 -0.74 -13.97 14.30
C ALA A 19 -0.45 -12.64 15.02
N GLY A 20 -1.46 -11.83 15.32
CA GLY A 20 -1.29 -10.55 16.02
C GLY A 20 -0.83 -9.40 15.13
N ALA A 21 -1.00 -9.48 13.82
CA ALA A 21 -0.79 -8.34 12.95
C ALA A 21 -1.77 -7.21 13.33
N THR A 22 -1.31 -5.97 13.24
CA THR A 22 -2.15 -4.82 13.61
C THR A 22 -3.03 -4.36 12.47
N ARG A 23 -2.64 -4.69 11.22
CA ARG A 23 -3.32 -4.25 10.02
C ARG A 23 -2.99 -5.16 8.84
N ILE A 24 -3.93 -5.24 7.90
CA ILE A 24 -3.71 -5.87 6.59
C ILE A 24 -3.83 -4.84 5.46
N GLU A 25 -3.12 -5.11 4.36
CA GLU A 25 -3.44 -4.57 3.05
C GLU A 25 -4.14 -5.68 2.26
N LEU A 26 -5.45 -5.52 2.07
CA LEU A 26 -6.27 -6.48 1.35
C LEU A 26 -6.18 -6.22 -0.15
N CYS A 27 -5.83 -7.24 -0.91
CA CYS A 27 -5.68 -7.19 -2.36
C CYS A 27 -6.10 -8.51 -3.01
N SER A 28 -6.03 -8.58 -4.32
CA SER A 28 -6.04 -9.81 -5.11
C SER A 28 -4.77 -9.89 -5.95
N GLU A 29 -4.45 -11.03 -6.55
CA GLU A 29 -3.40 -11.19 -7.56
C GLU A 29 -2.01 -10.64 -7.13
N LEU A 30 -1.48 -11.11 -6.00
CA LEU A 30 -0.16 -10.70 -5.51
C LEU A 30 0.98 -10.93 -6.52
N GLY A 31 0.85 -11.92 -7.42
CA GLY A 31 1.84 -12.22 -8.44
C GLY A 31 2.12 -11.05 -9.40
N VAL A 32 1.13 -10.18 -9.63
CA VAL A 32 1.26 -8.97 -10.46
C VAL A 32 1.44 -7.69 -9.62
N GLY A 33 1.73 -7.84 -8.33
CA GLY A 33 1.88 -6.72 -7.41
C GLY A 33 0.60 -6.29 -6.71
N GLY A 34 -0.50 -7.04 -6.91
CA GLY A 34 -1.82 -6.79 -6.34
C GLY A 34 -2.72 -5.93 -7.24
N ILE A 35 -4.00 -6.24 -7.21
CA ILE A 35 -5.10 -5.45 -7.78
C ILE A 35 -6.23 -5.31 -6.76
N THR A 36 -7.23 -4.47 -7.04
CA THR A 36 -8.40 -4.29 -6.19
C THR A 36 -9.09 -5.64 -5.91
N PRO A 37 -9.34 -5.99 -4.64
CA PRO A 37 -10.08 -7.21 -4.29
C PRO A 37 -11.58 -7.06 -4.61
N SER A 38 -12.27 -8.17 -4.77
CA SER A 38 -13.72 -8.15 -5.01
C SER A 38 -14.48 -7.55 -3.81
N TYR A 39 -15.65 -6.95 -4.10
CA TYR A 39 -16.59 -6.51 -3.06
C TYR A 39 -16.86 -7.58 -2.01
N GLY A 40 -17.13 -8.83 -2.46
CA GLY A 40 -17.44 -9.94 -1.56
C GLY A 40 -16.29 -10.26 -0.59
N LEU A 41 -15.03 -10.15 -1.05
CA LEU A 41 -13.87 -10.35 -0.18
C LEU A 41 -13.74 -9.20 0.83
N ILE A 42 -13.86 -7.95 0.39
CA ILE A 42 -13.79 -6.78 1.28
C ILE A 42 -14.88 -6.88 2.34
N LYS A 43 -16.14 -7.08 1.91
CA LYS A 43 -17.31 -7.17 2.79
C LYS A 43 -17.16 -8.26 3.84
N LYS A 44 -16.74 -9.47 3.42
CA LYS A 44 -16.54 -10.60 4.34
C LYS A 44 -15.46 -10.31 5.38
N VAL A 45 -14.35 -9.72 4.98
CA VAL A 45 -13.27 -9.34 5.92
C VAL A 45 -13.78 -8.29 6.91
N MET A 46 -14.50 -7.27 6.43
CA MET A 46 -15.04 -6.21 7.29
C MET A 46 -16.09 -6.71 8.28
N ASP A 47 -16.90 -7.70 7.89
CA ASP A 47 -17.96 -8.23 8.77
C ASP A 47 -17.45 -9.20 9.84
N GLU A 48 -16.39 -9.96 9.53
CA GLU A 48 -16.00 -11.12 10.35
C GLU A 48 -14.67 -10.94 11.08
N LEU A 49 -13.82 -9.99 10.69
CA LEU A 49 -12.53 -9.76 11.32
C LEU A 49 -12.47 -8.37 11.97
N SER A 50 -11.69 -8.27 13.05
CA SER A 50 -11.48 -7.01 13.79
C SER A 50 -10.18 -6.30 13.42
N ILE A 51 -9.34 -6.93 12.60
CA ILE A 51 -8.05 -6.38 12.18
C ILE A 51 -8.23 -5.13 11.33
N GLY A 52 -7.39 -4.12 11.53
CA GLY A 52 -7.39 -2.93 10.68
C GLY A 52 -7.19 -3.30 9.20
N ASN A 53 -8.02 -2.75 8.32
CA ASN A 53 -8.03 -3.10 6.91
C ASN A 53 -7.81 -1.87 6.01
N CYS A 54 -6.73 -1.90 5.23
CA CYS A 54 -6.49 -1.01 4.12
C CYS A 54 -6.69 -1.79 2.80
N VAL A 55 -7.46 -1.25 1.87
CA VAL A 55 -7.78 -1.91 0.61
C VAL A 55 -6.94 -1.36 -0.52
N LEU A 56 -6.32 -2.23 -1.30
CA LEU A 56 -5.61 -1.83 -2.51
C LEU A 56 -6.63 -1.44 -3.60
N ILE A 57 -6.46 -0.23 -4.12
CA ILE A 57 -7.26 0.30 -5.24
C ILE A 57 -6.35 0.40 -6.46
N ARG A 58 -6.43 -0.60 -7.30
CA ARG A 58 -5.67 -0.74 -8.55
C ARG A 58 -6.48 -1.59 -9.53
N PRO A 59 -7.10 -0.99 -10.55
CA PRO A 59 -8.10 -1.67 -11.38
C PRO A 59 -7.50 -2.77 -12.27
N ARG A 60 -6.22 -2.70 -12.57
CA ARG A 60 -5.48 -3.67 -13.40
C ARG A 60 -4.01 -3.77 -13.04
N SER A 61 -3.35 -4.80 -13.52
CA SER A 61 -1.90 -4.92 -13.56
C SER A 61 -1.27 -3.98 -14.61
N GLY A 62 0.06 -3.94 -14.66
CA GLY A 62 0.82 -3.09 -15.57
C GLY A 62 1.25 -1.77 -14.92
N ASP A 63 1.23 -0.70 -15.69
CA ASP A 63 1.63 0.64 -15.26
C ASP A 63 0.61 1.30 -14.30
N PHE A 64 0.86 2.56 -13.97
CA PHE A 64 0.04 3.35 -13.06
C PHE A 64 -0.58 4.59 -13.73
N THR A 65 -0.64 4.57 -15.07
CA THR A 65 -1.28 5.60 -15.88
C THR A 65 -2.61 5.04 -16.38
N TYR A 66 -3.72 5.60 -15.94
CA TYR A 66 -5.05 5.04 -16.13
C TYR A 66 -5.88 5.86 -17.12
N SER A 67 -6.79 5.20 -17.85
CA SER A 67 -7.82 5.89 -18.65
C SER A 67 -8.84 6.62 -17.75
N GLU A 68 -9.75 7.41 -18.33
CA GLU A 68 -10.81 8.05 -17.55
C GLU A 68 -11.78 7.01 -16.97
N GLU A 69 -12.06 5.93 -17.70
CA GLU A 69 -12.93 4.85 -17.25
C GLU A 69 -12.30 4.06 -16.11
N GLU A 70 -11.00 3.74 -16.20
CA GLU A 70 -10.26 3.10 -15.12
C GLU A 70 -10.20 3.98 -13.87
N PHE A 71 -10.03 5.28 -14.07
CA PHE A 71 -10.01 6.24 -12.97
C PHE A 71 -11.40 6.37 -12.31
N ASP A 72 -12.50 6.35 -13.06
CA ASP A 72 -13.86 6.33 -12.52
C ASP A 72 -14.09 5.05 -11.68
N VAL A 73 -13.61 3.89 -12.14
CA VAL A 73 -13.65 2.64 -11.36
C VAL A 73 -12.91 2.81 -10.03
N MET A 74 -11.70 3.39 -10.03
CA MET A 74 -10.93 3.64 -8.81
C MET A 74 -11.69 4.54 -7.82
N LEU A 75 -12.35 5.59 -8.29
CA LEU A 75 -13.17 6.47 -7.45
C LEU A 75 -14.34 5.72 -6.81
N ARG A 76 -15.05 4.88 -7.58
CA ARG A 76 -16.15 4.05 -7.08
C ARG A 76 -15.68 3.05 -6.03
N ASP A 77 -14.56 2.39 -6.27
CA ASP A 77 -13.97 1.44 -5.32
C ASP A 77 -13.59 2.12 -4.00
N ILE A 78 -13.05 3.35 -4.04
CA ILE A 78 -12.73 4.13 -2.83
C ILE A 78 -14.01 4.50 -2.06
N VAL A 79 -15.05 4.96 -2.76
CA VAL A 79 -16.34 5.29 -2.13
C VAL A 79 -16.92 4.05 -1.46
N LEU A 80 -16.90 2.91 -2.14
CA LEU A 80 -17.33 1.62 -1.59
C LEU A 80 -16.56 1.25 -0.32
N CYS A 81 -15.23 1.36 -0.33
CA CYS A 81 -14.41 1.09 0.86
C CYS A 81 -14.78 2.00 2.04
N ARG A 82 -15.07 3.27 1.76
CA ARG A 82 -15.51 4.23 2.77
C ARG A 82 -16.86 3.84 3.37
N GLU A 83 -17.82 3.45 2.53
CA GLU A 83 -19.16 3.00 2.96
C GLU A 83 -19.10 1.69 3.78
N LEU A 84 -18.18 0.80 3.46
CA LEU A 84 -17.91 -0.41 4.22
C LEU A 84 -17.15 -0.16 5.53
N GLY A 85 -16.67 1.06 5.79
CA GLY A 85 -15.93 1.40 7.00
C GLY A 85 -14.48 0.94 7.02
N CYS A 86 -13.85 0.74 5.85
CA CYS A 86 -12.43 0.39 5.78
C CYS A 86 -11.57 1.48 6.44
N GLN A 87 -10.46 1.08 7.06
CA GLN A 87 -9.57 1.99 7.76
C GLN A 87 -8.80 2.89 6.78
N GLY A 88 -8.46 2.39 5.61
CA GLY A 88 -7.70 3.13 4.62
C GLY A 88 -7.78 2.53 3.22
N VAL A 89 -7.20 3.25 2.28
CA VAL A 89 -7.01 2.81 0.90
C VAL A 89 -5.56 2.99 0.47
N VAL A 90 -5.09 2.07 -0.37
CA VAL A 90 -3.73 2.05 -0.91
C VAL A 90 -3.82 2.20 -2.41
N THR A 91 -3.33 3.29 -2.97
CA THR A 91 -3.46 3.60 -4.40
C THR A 91 -2.32 4.50 -4.89
N GLY A 92 -2.29 4.81 -6.18
CA GLY A 92 -1.33 5.74 -6.75
C GLY A 92 -1.49 5.87 -8.26
N VAL A 93 -1.42 7.09 -8.76
CA VAL A 93 -1.59 7.44 -10.17
C VAL A 93 -0.40 8.26 -10.64
N LEU A 94 0.09 7.95 -11.83
CA LEU A 94 1.17 8.65 -12.48
C LEU A 94 0.72 9.21 -13.83
N LEU A 95 1.39 10.25 -14.28
CA LEU A 95 1.33 10.74 -15.65
C LEU A 95 2.22 9.85 -16.56
N HIS A 96 2.12 10.04 -17.87
CA HIS A 96 2.92 9.29 -18.86
C HIS A 96 4.43 9.47 -18.71
N ASP A 97 4.88 10.57 -18.10
CA ASP A 97 6.28 10.82 -17.76
C ASP A 97 6.71 10.24 -16.41
N ASN A 98 5.84 9.43 -15.79
CA ASN A 98 5.99 8.87 -14.46
C ASN A 98 6.05 9.88 -13.31
N THR A 99 5.71 11.15 -13.53
CA THR A 99 5.50 12.09 -12.42
C THR A 99 4.15 11.84 -11.74
N ILE A 100 4.00 12.32 -10.49
CA ILE A 100 2.74 12.19 -9.74
C ILE A 100 1.63 12.95 -10.49
N ASP A 101 0.52 12.26 -10.81
CA ASP A 101 -0.69 12.92 -11.25
C ASP A 101 -1.34 13.62 -10.05
N VAL A 102 -1.07 14.91 -9.92
CA VAL A 102 -1.48 15.73 -8.79
C VAL A 102 -3.01 15.87 -8.74
N GLU A 103 -3.64 16.11 -9.90
CA GLU A 103 -5.07 16.33 -10.00
C GLU A 103 -5.85 15.08 -9.62
N ARG A 104 -5.52 13.94 -10.23
CA ARG A 104 -6.19 12.68 -9.95
C ARG A 104 -5.89 12.18 -8.53
N THR A 105 -4.65 12.35 -8.04
CA THR A 105 -4.32 11.99 -6.65
C THR A 105 -5.13 12.81 -5.64
N ALA A 106 -5.34 14.09 -5.89
CA ALA A 106 -6.19 14.95 -5.04
C ALA A 106 -7.65 14.44 -5.02
N LYS A 107 -8.22 14.12 -6.19
CA LYS A 107 -9.59 13.58 -6.29
C LYS A 107 -9.75 12.24 -5.56
N LEU A 108 -8.79 11.32 -5.70
CA LEU A 108 -8.81 10.04 -4.98
C LEU A 108 -8.73 10.24 -3.46
N LYS A 109 -7.89 11.17 -3.01
CA LYS A 109 -7.78 11.50 -1.59
C LYS A 109 -9.04 12.15 -1.04
N GLU A 110 -9.68 13.02 -1.81
CA GLU A 110 -10.98 13.61 -1.45
C GLU A 110 -12.07 12.54 -1.33
N ALA A 111 -12.14 11.60 -2.28
CA ALA A 111 -13.06 10.46 -2.23
C ALA A 111 -12.84 9.57 -1.00
N ALA A 112 -11.59 9.40 -0.57
CA ALA A 112 -11.22 8.64 0.63
C ALA A 112 -11.75 9.29 1.94
N GLY A 113 -11.99 10.61 1.95
CA GLY A 113 -12.52 11.32 3.11
C GLY A 113 -11.61 11.18 4.34
N THR A 114 -12.14 10.59 5.41
CA THR A 114 -11.41 10.38 6.68
C THR A 114 -10.57 9.10 6.70
N MET A 115 -10.68 8.23 5.70
CA MET A 115 -9.84 7.05 5.59
C MET A 115 -8.36 7.44 5.43
N GLU A 116 -7.47 6.59 5.94
CA GLU A 116 -6.04 6.74 5.69
C GLU A 116 -5.74 6.58 4.20
N PHE A 117 -5.00 7.51 3.61
CA PHE A 117 -4.64 7.50 2.20
C PHE A 117 -3.16 7.16 2.05
N ILE A 118 -2.89 5.98 1.48
CA ILE A 118 -1.56 5.43 1.34
C ILE A 118 -1.17 5.44 -0.14
N TYR A 119 -0.07 6.10 -0.48
CA TYR A 119 0.46 6.06 -1.84
C TYR A 119 1.36 4.84 -2.00
N HIS A 120 1.01 3.94 -2.92
CA HIS A 120 1.70 2.66 -3.11
C HIS A 120 3.00 2.79 -3.90
N ARG A 121 3.58 1.65 -4.32
CA ARG A 121 4.87 1.57 -5.01
C ARG A 121 4.93 2.20 -6.41
N ALA A 122 3.86 2.79 -6.94
CA ALA A 122 3.95 3.73 -8.06
C ALA A 122 4.96 4.86 -7.75
N PHE A 123 5.13 5.20 -6.46
CA PHE A 123 6.16 6.12 -6.00
C PHE A 123 7.57 5.71 -6.44
N ASP A 124 7.88 4.41 -6.42
CA ASP A 124 9.20 3.89 -6.82
C ASP A 124 9.49 4.02 -8.33
N CYS A 125 8.45 4.32 -9.13
CA CYS A 125 8.57 4.55 -10.58
C CYS A 125 8.80 6.03 -10.92
N THR A 126 8.73 6.93 -9.94
CA THR A 126 8.89 8.37 -10.21
C THR A 126 10.34 8.71 -10.56
N PRO A 127 10.58 9.63 -11.52
CA PRO A 127 11.93 9.99 -11.93
C PRO A 127 12.73 10.74 -10.85
N ASP A 128 12.02 11.49 -9.99
CA ASP A 128 12.63 12.21 -8.86
C ASP A 128 11.79 11.97 -7.57
N PRO A 129 12.23 11.05 -6.71
CA PRO A 129 11.53 10.73 -5.47
C PRO A 129 11.50 11.90 -4.46
N ILE A 130 12.44 12.85 -4.54
CA ILE A 130 12.47 14.01 -3.66
C ILE A 130 11.39 15.03 -4.06
N VAL A 131 11.18 15.23 -5.35
CA VAL A 131 10.08 16.03 -5.87
C VAL A 131 8.75 15.32 -5.56
N ALA A 132 8.67 14.03 -5.81
CA ALA A 132 7.47 13.22 -5.58
C ALA A 132 6.99 13.27 -4.12
N ILE A 133 7.88 13.06 -3.13
CA ILE A 133 7.48 13.13 -1.71
C ILE A 133 7.01 14.53 -1.32
N LYS A 134 7.66 15.60 -1.81
CA LYS A 134 7.23 16.97 -1.53
C LYS A 134 5.84 17.24 -2.10
N THR A 135 5.54 16.71 -3.28
CA THR A 135 4.23 16.80 -3.93
C THR A 135 3.17 16.06 -3.11
N LEU A 136 3.42 14.80 -2.75
CA LEU A 136 2.48 14.01 -1.94
C LEU A 136 2.28 14.59 -0.54
N LYS A 137 3.31 15.22 0.04
CA LYS A 137 3.21 15.94 1.31
C LYS A 137 2.26 17.15 1.21
N LYS A 138 2.33 17.93 0.14
CA LYS A 138 1.40 19.04 -0.11
C LYS A 138 -0.03 18.58 -0.29
N LEU A 139 -0.23 17.41 -0.92
CA LEU A 139 -1.54 16.77 -1.07
C LEU A 139 -2.07 16.16 0.24
N GLY A 140 -1.25 16.14 1.31
CA GLY A 140 -1.66 15.63 2.62
C GLY A 140 -1.78 14.10 2.67
N VAL A 141 -1.07 13.37 1.80
CA VAL A 141 -0.99 11.91 1.83
C VAL A 141 -0.47 11.45 3.19
N ASP A 142 -1.06 10.39 3.74
CA ASP A 142 -0.74 9.94 5.10
C ASP A 142 0.50 9.06 5.13
N ARG A 143 0.65 8.17 4.16
CA ARG A 143 1.79 7.25 4.04
C ARG A 143 2.26 7.07 2.60
N ILE A 144 3.51 6.69 2.45
CA ILE A 144 4.11 6.26 1.18
C ILE A 144 4.74 4.90 1.38
N LEU A 145 4.28 3.90 0.63
CA LEU A 145 4.91 2.59 0.53
C LEU A 145 6.01 2.65 -0.53
N SER A 146 7.24 2.32 -0.14
CA SER A 146 8.37 2.38 -1.05
C SER A 146 9.44 1.33 -0.70
N SER A 147 10.14 0.86 -1.72
CA SER A 147 11.38 0.09 -1.56
C SER A 147 12.64 0.97 -1.73
N GLY A 148 12.46 2.31 -1.81
CA GLY A 148 13.56 3.22 -2.12
C GLY A 148 14.02 3.11 -3.58
N GLY A 149 13.11 2.78 -4.52
CA GLY A 149 13.41 2.62 -5.94
C GLY A 149 14.31 1.41 -6.26
N LYS A 150 14.41 0.44 -5.34
CA LYS A 150 15.22 -0.77 -5.49
C LYS A 150 14.36 -2.04 -5.49
N LYS A 151 14.98 -3.19 -5.76
CA LYS A 151 14.29 -4.49 -5.72
C LYS A 151 13.76 -4.80 -4.31
N SER A 152 14.53 -4.43 -3.29
CA SER A 152 14.14 -4.61 -1.88
C SER A 152 14.31 -3.33 -1.07
N ALA A 153 13.54 -3.20 0.01
CA ALA A 153 13.65 -2.09 0.94
C ALA A 153 15.02 -2.01 1.63
N ILE A 154 15.71 -3.15 1.79
CA ILE A 154 17.07 -3.19 2.35
C ILE A 154 18.06 -2.49 1.43
N GLU A 155 18.01 -2.80 0.14
CA GLU A 155 18.86 -2.12 -0.85
C GLU A 155 18.54 -0.62 -0.96
N GLY A 156 17.28 -0.24 -0.76
CA GLY A 156 16.79 1.14 -0.82
C GLY A 156 16.90 1.94 0.47
N LEU A 157 17.45 1.36 1.55
CA LEU A 157 17.54 2.01 2.86
C LEU A 157 18.13 3.44 2.84
N PRO A 158 19.17 3.75 2.05
CA PRO A 158 19.70 5.11 2.01
C PRO A 158 18.65 6.14 1.57
N LEU A 159 17.92 5.87 0.48
CA LEU A 159 16.85 6.75 0.02
C LEU A 159 15.67 6.77 0.98
N LEU A 160 15.25 5.63 1.51
CA LEU A 160 14.15 5.55 2.48
C LEU A 160 14.41 6.42 3.72
N LYS A 161 15.64 6.46 4.25
CA LYS A 161 16.03 7.35 5.35
C LYS A 161 15.92 8.83 4.98
N GLU A 162 16.34 9.19 3.78
CA GLU A 162 16.21 10.56 3.29
C GLU A 162 14.74 10.96 3.16
N LEU A 163 13.92 10.10 2.55
CA LEU A 163 12.48 10.30 2.42
C LEU A 163 11.81 10.46 3.80
N GLN A 164 12.20 9.63 4.78
CA GLN A 164 11.69 9.73 6.16
C GLN A 164 12.01 11.09 6.78
N ARG A 165 13.23 11.61 6.57
CA ARG A 165 13.64 12.92 7.05
C ARG A 165 12.81 14.05 6.40
N ILE A 166 12.56 13.97 5.08
CA ILE A 166 11.75 14.96 4.35
C ILE A 166 10.28 14.88 4.75
N GLY A 167 9.74 13.68 4.91
CA GLY A 167 8.37 13.44 5.37
C GLY A 167 8.14 14.07 6.73
N ASN A 168 9.11 13.94 7.64
CA ASN A 168 9.04 14.48 9.00
C ASN A 168 7.71 14.11 9.71
N GLY A 169 7.35 12.83 9.62
CA GLY A 169 6.14 12.28 10.22
C GLY A 169 4.90 12.24 9.31
N LYS A 170 4.80 13.14 8.31
CA LYS A 170 3.72 13.08 7.30
C LYS A 170 4.20 13.62 5.95
N PRO A 171 4.14 12.81 4.86
CA PRO A 171 3.76 11.40 4.86
C PRO A 171 4.74 10.52 5.64
N MET A 172 4.22 9.49 6.29
CA MET A 172 5.03 8.46 6.92
C MET A 172 5.58 7.52 5.85
N ILE A 173 6.87 7.24 5.90
CA ILE A 173 7.48 6.28 4.97
C ILE A 173 7.30 4.86 5.50
N MET A 174 6.74 4.02 4.66
CA MET A 174 6.50 2.60 4.91
C MET A 174 7.43 1.76 4.04
N PRO A 175 8.55 1.24 4.58
CA PRO A 175 9.41 0.34 3.85
C PRO A 175 8.65 -0.91 3.40
N GLY A 176 8.71 -1.23 2.12
CA GLY A 176 8.09 -2.42 1.57
C GLY A 176 8.84 -2.95 0.35
N GLY A 177 8.71 -4.26 0.12
CA GLY A 177 9.44 -5.00 -0.91
C GLY A 177 10.55 -5.86 -0.30
N GLY A 178 10.38 -7.18 -0.39
CA GLY A 178 11.32 -8.16 0.13
C GLY A 178 11.47 -8.18 1.66
N ILE A 179 10.42 -7.75 2.39
CA ILE A 179 10.44 -7.76 3.85
C ILE A 179 10.15 -9.17 4.37
N ASN A 180 11.03 -9.64 5.25
CA ASN A 180 10.94 -10.92 5.96
C ASN A 180 11.45 -10.76 7.40
N ALA A 181 11.48 -11.85 8.18
CA ALA A 181 11.90 -11.83 9.58
C ALA A 181 13.33 -11.31 9.80
N GLU A 182 14.23 -11.55 8.85
CA GLU A 182 15.62 -11.10 8.94
C GLU A 182 15.76 -9.62 8.57
N SER A 183 15.15 -9.22 7.46
CA SER A 183 15.24 -7.85 6.96
C SER A 183 14.54 -6.84 7.87
N ILE A 184 13.50 -7.26 8.61
CA ILE A 184 12.80 -6.38 9.56
C ILE A 184 13.72 -5.92 10.69
N VAL A 185 14.67 -6.75 11.11
CA VAL A 185 15.67 -6.38 12.14
C VAL A 185 16.57 -5.26 11.62
N GLN A 186 17.02 -5.36 10.37
CA GLN A 186 17.87 -4.35 9.73
C GLN A 186 17.11 -3.02 9.52
N ILE A 187 15.84 -3.08 9.09
CA ILE A 187 14.96 -1.90 8.94
C ILE A 187 14.79 -1.20 10.29
N LYS A 188 14.60 -1.98 11.36
CA LYS A 188 14.48 -1.47 12.72
C LYS A 188 15.76 -0.78 13.19
N ALA A 189 16.91 -1.42 12.98
CA ALA A 189 18.23 -0.86 13.28
C ALA A 189 18.54 0.40 12.46
N ALA A 190 17.97 0.51 11.26
CA ALA A 190 18.10 1.70 10.41
C ALA A 190 17.31 2.93 10.89
N GLY A 191 16.58 2.83 12.01
CA GLY A 191 15.82 3.93 12.60
C GLY A 191 14.35 4.01 12.16
N PHE A 192 13.86 2.99 11.45
CA PHE A 192 12.44 2.82 11.20
C PHE A 192 11.79 2.15 12.43
N VAL A 193 11.59 2.97 13.51
CA VAL A 193 11.12 2.51 14.82
C VAL A 193 9.60 2.36 14.93
N PRO A 194 9.14 1.54 15.89
CA PRO A 194 7.80 0.98 16.02
C PRO A 194 6.61 1.94 16.02
N SER A 195 6.78 3.16 16.49
CA SER A 195 5.68 4.14 16.58
C SER A 195 5.45 4.95 15.30
N LYS A 196 6.33 4.79 14.30
CA LYS A 196 6.35 5.63 13.08
C LYS A 196 6.54 4.84 11.78
N VAL A 197 6.44 3.51 11.80
CA VAL A 197 6.73 2.68 10.62
C VAL A 197 5.74 1.54 10.52
N ALA A 198 5.07 1.44 9.39
CA ALA A 198 4.43 0.23 8.93
C ALA A 198 5.43 -0.57 8.08
N VAL A 199 5.49 -1.86 8.28
CA VAL A 199 6.31 -2.77 7.49
C VAL A 199 5.39 -3.70 6.74
N ARG A 200 5.45 -3.66 5.42
CA ARG A 200 4.64 -4.51 4.57
C ARG A 200 5.34 -5.85 4.36
N MET A 201 4.78 -6.90 4.93
CA MET A 201 5.19 -8.29 4.68
C MET A 201 4.23 -8.95 3.70
N VAL A 202 4.77 -9.65 2.72
CA VAL A 202 3.99 -10.50 1.82
C VAL A 202 4.13 -11.94 2.34
N THR A 203 3.07 -12.49 2.91
CA THR A 203 3.00 -13.90 3.23
C THR A 203 2.26 -14.62 2.10
N CYS A 204 2.99 -15.27 1.20
CA CYS A 204 2.38 -16.31 0.40
C CYS A 204 2.12 -17.50 1.32
N ILE A 205 0.87 -17.80 1.63
CA ILE A 205 0.50 -19.15 2.06
C ILE A 205 0.69 -20.01 0.82
N PRO A 206 1.55 -21.05 0.85
CA PRO A 206 1.59 -21.98 -0.26
C PRO A 206 0.20 -22.61 -0.35
N CYS A 207 -0.57 -22.26 -1.37
CA CYS A 207 -1.70 -23.06 -1.75
C CYS A 207 -1.10 -24.41 -2.18
N GLY A 208 -1.44 -25.48 -1.45
CA GLY A 208 -0.93 -26.84 -1.68
C GLY A 208 -1.43 -27.47 -2.98
N ILE A 209 -1.57 -26.69 -4.04
CA ILE A 209 -1.96 -27.12 -5.37
C ILE A 209 -0.71 -27.10 -6.23
N THR A 210 0.00 -28.20 -6.21
CA THR A 210 1.03 -28.53 -7.19
C THR A 210 0.39 -28.97 -8.50
N HIS A 211 -0.33 -28.20 -9.20
CA HIS A 211 -0.68 -28.33 -10.64
C HIS A 211 -1.85 -27.40 -10.95
N CYS A 212 -1.56 -26.27 -11.53
CA CYS A 212 -2.47 -25.66 -12.49
C CYS A 212 -1.88 -25.90 -13.88
N PRO A 213 -2.70 -26.28 -14.88
CA PRO A 213 -2.26 -26.54 -16.24
C PRO A 213 -1.71 -25.31 -16.92
#